data_8d107d67576d25f68520f6ed5231d63f
#
_entry.id   8d107d67576d25f68520f6ed5231d63f
#
_cell.length_a   1.000
_cell.length_b   1.000
_cell.length_c   1.000
_cell.angle_alpha   90.00
_cell.angle_beta   90.00
_cell.angle_gamma   90.00
#
_symmetry.space_group_name_H-M   'P 1'
#
loop_
_entity.id
_entity.type
_entity.pdbx_description
1 polymer ?
#
loop_
_entity_poly.entity_id
_entity_poly.type
_entity_poly.pdbx_seq_one_letter_code
_entity_poly.pdbx_strand_id
1 'polypeptide(L)'
;MSRSAAQRPMSAAWGSPARSPGDRRASLGSAAGVSAPPLSLLDRKLLLVTGKGGVGKSTVASALAWLGAAAGKRVLACEFDAKGDLLASLQGAGSGRSPQALTFEPRQVQKDLWAMAMDPEESLKEYLRLNLRIPFVTRIGALSTAFDFLANAAPGVREIVTIGKVAYEVRERHYDLVVVDAAATGHIIGQLRAPQAINELVGVGMIRGQTAWMLDILNDPARTGLVITTTAEEMPVNESIELIEMVRAQTGVDIAAIIANRVLPELFTVAGEKVFEKLRMPLGMARVAESVGDPAVASALLEGATLATDLRRTRAEHLHRLMDFVGGMTTAIVPQLFDVEPGIDTTRAVAQHLADELNL
;
A
#
# COMPACT_ATOMS: atom_id res chain seq x y z
N MET A 1 41.08 -0.28 -7.28
CA MET A 1 40.70 -1.48 -6.54
C MET A 1 40.04 -1.04 -5.23
N SER A 2 38.74 -0.84 -5.25
CA SER A 2 37.95 -0.46 -4.07
C SER A 2 36.86 -1.51 -3.88
N ARG A 3 36.85 -2.17 -2.74
CA ARG A 3 35.88 -3.20 -2.39
C ARG A 3 34.61 -2.51 -1.86
N SER A 4 33.51 -2.71 -2.57
CA SER A 4 32.15 -2.38 -2.12
C SER A 4 31.86 -3.13 -0.82
N ALA A 5 31.50 -2.36 0.24
CA ALA A 5 30.96 -2.92 1.47
C ALA A 5 29.50 -3.31 1.21
N ALA A 6 29.21 -4.61 1.24
CA ALA A 6 27.85 -5.11 1.18
C ALA A 6 27.09 -4.67 2.45
N GLN A 7 26.07 -3.86 2.29
CA GLN A 7 25.12 -3.54 3.34
C GLN A 7 24.32 -4.81 3.68
N ARG A 8 24.31 -5.19 4.95
CA ARG A 8 23.46 -6.29 5.47
C ARG A 8 22.01 -5.80 5.58
N PRO A 9 21.01 -6.65 5.30
CA PRO A 9 19.61 -6.27 5.45
C PRO A 9 19.28 -5.92 6.90
N MET A 10 18.47 -4.87 7.08
CA MET A 10 18.10 -4.26 8.37
C MET A 10 17.25 -5.14 9.30
N SER A 11 16.76 -6.29 8.85
CA SER A 11 15.97 -7.24 9.66
C SER A 11 16.71 -7.82 10.88
N ALA A 12 18.03 -7.68 10.94
CA ALA A 12 18.85 -8.17 12.07
C ALA A 12 18.97 -7.19 13.25
N ALA A 13 18.49 -5.95 13.13
CA ALA A 13 18.63 -4.90 14.15
C ALA A 13 17.52 -4.90 15.23
N TRP A 14 16.44 -5.63 15.00
CA TRP A 14 15.35 -5.77 15.97
C TRP A 14 15.54 -7.08 16.74
N GLY A 15 16.30 -7.01 17.84
CA GLY A 15 16.68 -8.15 18.66
C GLY A 15 15.50 -9.03 19.06
N SER A 16 15.47 -10.25 18.54
CA SER A 16 14.66 -11.33 19.10
C SER A 16 15.20 -11.71 20.48
N PRO A 17 14.35 -11.94 21.48
CA PRO A 17 14.80 -12.38 22.79
C PRO A 17 15.50 -13.75 22.68
N ALA A 18 16.68 -13.86 23.26
CA ALA A 18 17.49 -15.07 23.32
C ALA A 18 16.70 -16.22 23.97
N ARG A 19 16.53 -17.32 23.24
CA ARG A 19 15.99 -18.57 23.78
C ARG A 19 17.05 -19.23 24.68
N SER A 20 16.65 -19.51 25.91
CA SER A 20 17.41 -20.33 26.83
C SER A 20 17.50 -21.80 26.38
N PRO A 21 18.63 -22.50 26.55
CA PRO A 21 18.75 -23.90 26.21
C PRO A 21 18.27 -24.78 27.38
N GLY A 22 17.17 -25.51 27.16
CA GLY A 22 16.78 -26.58 28.10
C GLY A 22 15.32 -26.95 28.00
N ASP A 23 14.98 -27.86 27.08
CA ASP A 23 14.20 -29.04 27.43
C ASP A 23 14.02 -29.92 26.19
N ARG A 24 14.83 -31.00 26.16
CA ARG A 24 14.56 -32.14 25.32
C ARG A 24 13.69 -33.12 26.11
N ARG A 25 12.45 -33.30 25.71
CA ARG A 25 11.77 -34.60 25.87
C ARG A 25 10.73 -34.79 24.75
N ALA A 26 10.84 -35.96 24.19
CA ALA A 26 10.11 -36.52 23.08
C ALA A 26 8.61 -36.69 23.36
N SER A 27 7.79 -36.50 22.35
CA SER A 27 6.59 -37.32 22.12
C SER A 27 6.21 -37.33 20.64
N LEU A 28 5.90 -38.51 20.20
CA LEU A 28 5.54 -38.99 18.87
C LEU A 28 4.33 -38.26 18.24
N GLY A 29 4.44 -38.03 16.93
CA GLY A 29 3.39 -38.35 15.95
C GLY A 29 2.18 -37.46 15.91
N SER A 30 2.26 -36.37 15.12
CA SER A 30 1.14 -35.90 14.31
C SER A 30 1.75 -35.37 13.01
N ALA A 31 1.31 -35.89 11.86
CA ALA A 31 1.71 -35.40 10.57
C ALA A 31 1.31 -33.94 10.46
N ALA A 32 2.25 -33.04 10.73
CA ALA A 32 2.09 -31.63 10.45
C ALA A 32 1.96 -31.49 8.93
N GLY A 33 0.77 -31.16 8.48
CA GLY A 33 0.54 -30.74 7.11
C GLY A 33 1.57 -29.67 6.77
N VAL A 34 2.34 -29.89 5.71
CA VAL A 34 3.20 -28.87 5.11
C VAL A 34 2.25 -27.75 4.68
N SER A 35 2.17 -26.69 5.46
CA SER A 35 1.45 -25.49 5.04
C SER A 35 2.12 -25.01 3.77
N ALA A 36 1.34 -24.86 2.70
CA ALA A 36 1.83 -24.26 1.47
C ALA A 36 2.53 -22.93 1.82
N PRO A 37 3.65 -22.59 1.16
CA PRO A 37 4.31 -21.33 1.40
C PRO A 37 3.31 -20.18 1.21
N PRO A 38 3.39 -19.10 1.99
CA PRO A 38 2.48 -17.97 1.85
C PRO A 38 2.55 -17.44 0.42
N LEU A 39 1.39 -17.20 -0.19
CA LEU A 39 1.30 -16.64 -1.54
C LEU A 39 2.05 -15.30 -1.59
N SER A 40 2.97 -15.18 -2.56
CA SER A 40 3.60 -13.88 -2.84
C SER A 40 2.54 -12.84 -3.23
N LEU A 41 2.73 -11.59 -2.83
CA LEU A 41 1.83 -10.50 -3.23
C LEU A 41 1.68 -10.43 -4.74
N LEU A 42 2.77 -10.58 -5.48
CA LEU A 42 2.76 -10.49 -6.94
C LEU A 42 2.08 -11.68 -7.64
N ASP A 43 1.84 -12.79 -6.98
CA ASP A 43 1.12 -13.94 -7.57
C ASP A 43 -0.39 -13.73 -7.60
N ARG A 44 -0.90 -12.78 -6.82
CA ARG A 44 -2.30 -12.39 -6.84
C ARG A 44 -2.67 -11.69 -8.16
N LYS A 45 -3.95 -11.54 -8.41
CA LYS A 45 -4.49 -10.90 -9.62
C LYS A 45 -4.96 -9.48 -9.37
N LEU A 46 -5.29 -9.16 -8.11
CA LEU A 46 -5.78 -7.87 -7.65
C LEU A 46 -5.12 -7.52 -6.31
N LEU A 47 -4.45 -6.40 -6.26
CA LEU A 47 -3.96 -5.80 -5.02
C LEU A 47 -4.67 -4.46 -4.82
N LEU A 48 -5.34 -4.32 -3.68
CA LEU A 48 -5.98 -3.07 -3.27
C LEU A 48 -5.11 -2.42 -2.21
N VAL A 49 -4.49 -1.29 -2.51
CA VAL A 49 -3.60 -0.57 -1.59
C VAL A 49 -4.39 0.55 -0.93
N THR A 50 -4.53 0.50 0.38
CA THR A 50 -5.30 1.47 1.18
C THR A 50 -4.52 1.93 2.41
N GLY A 51 -5.09 2.84 3.17
CA GLY A 51 -4.51 3.43 4.39
C GLY A 51 -4.97 4.87 4.56
N LYS A 52 -4.59 5.51 5.65
CA LYS A 52 -4.89 6.93 5.93
C LYS A 52 -4.42 7.86 4.82
N GLY A 53 -5.05 9.02 4.69
CA GLY A 53 -4.55 10.09 3.81
C GLY A 53 -3.11 10.50 4.16
N GLY A 54 -2.23 10.61 3.17
CA GLY A 54 -0.87 11.08 3.35
C GLY A 54 0.19 10.04 3.75
N VAL A 55 -0.18 8.77 4.01
CA VAL A 55 0.79 7.71 4.40
C VAL A 55 1.64 7.18 3.25
N GLY A 56 1.36 7.58 2.00
CA GLY A 56 2.10 7.16 0.81
C GLY A 56 1.50 5.96 0.08
N LYS A 57 0.17 5.79 0.11
CA LYS A 57 -0.55 4.74 -0.64
C LYS A 57 -0.18 4.69 -2.12
N SER A 58 -0.25 5.84 -2.80
CA SER A 58 0.05 5.97 -4.23
C SER A 58 1.48 5.55 -4.55
N THR A 59 2.45 5.88 -3.68
CA THR A 59 3.85 5.45 -3.82
C THR A 59 3.99 3.94 -3.66
N VAL A 60 3.33 3.35 -2.66
CA VAL A 60 3.34 1.89 -2.44
C VAL A 60 2.63 1.16 -3.58
N ALA A 61 1.46 1.64 -4.02
CA ALA A 61 0.75 1.08 -5.17
C ALA A 61 1.59 1.13 -6.44
N SER A 62 2.24 2.27 -6.70
CA SER A 62 3.15 2.43 -7.84
C SER A 62 4.35 1.49 -7.75
N ALA A 63 4.93 1.31 -6.55
CA ALA A 63 6.05 0.42 -6.32
C ALA A 63 5.68 -1.05 -6.57
N LEU A 64 4.52 -1.50 -6.08
CA LEU A 64 4.01 -2.86 -6.34
C LEU A 64 3.69 -3.08 -7.83
N ALA A 65 3.09 -2.08 -8.49
CA ALA A 65 2.83 -2.14 -9.91
C ALA A 65 4.12 -2.21 -10.73
N TRP A 66 5.13 -1.42 -10.34
CA TRP A 66 6.45 -1.44 -10.98
C TRP A 66 7.15 -2.80 -10.78
N LEU A 67 7.11 -3.37 -9.57
CA LEU A 67 7.65 -4.72 -9.30
C LEU A 67 6.98 -5.79 -10.15
N GLY A 68 5.65 -5.75 -10.26
CA GLY A 68 4.92 -6.68 -11.11
C GLY A 68 5.36 -6.60 -12.57
N ALA A 69 5.53 -5.39 -13.12
CA ALA A 69 6.01 -5.18 -14.49
C ALA A 69 7.47 -5.61 -14.65
N ALA A 70 8.34 -5.33 -13.66
CA ALA A 70 9.74 -5.78 -13.64
C ALA A 70 9.84 -7.33 -13.61
N ALA A 71 8.89 -8.00 -12.99
CA ALA A 71 8.76 -9.46 -13.01
C ALA A 71 8.15 -10.01 -14.33
N GLY A 72 7.95 -9.17 -15.34
CA GLY A 72 7.45 -9.56 -16.67
C GLY A 72 5.94 -9.76 -16.76
N LYS A 73 5.17 -9.30 -15.79
CA LYS A 73 3.70 -9.33 -15.81
C LYS A 73 3.13 -8.12 -16.54
N ARG A 74 2.01 -8.31 -17.24
CA ARG A 74 1.21 -7.18 -17.74
C ARG A 74 0.44 -6.60 -16.56
N VAL A 75 0.76 -5.37 -16.17
CA VAL A 75 0.20 -4.75 -14.97
C VAL A 75 -0.68 -3.55 -15.33
N LEU A 76 -1.85 -3.47 -14.71
CA LEU A 76 -2.69 -2.27 -14.68
C LEU A 76 -2.60 -1.61 -13.30
N ALA A 77 -2.12 -0.38 -13.26
CA ALA A 77 -2.21 0.49 -12.08
C ALA A 77 -3.45 1.39 -12.21
N CYS A 78 -4.34 1.34 -11.22
CA CYS A 78 -5.61 2.06 -11.24
C CYS A 78 -5.72 3.02 -10.05
N GLU A 79 -5.99 4.29 -10.30
CA GLU A 79 -6.22 5.30 -9.27
C GLU A 79 -7.73 5.49 -9.03
N PHE A 80 -8.20 5.28 -7.80
CA PHE A 80 -9.63 5.45 -7.48
C PHE A 80 -10.02 6.90 -7.23
N ASP A 81 -9.16 7.67 -6.58
CA ASP A 81 -9.40 9.06 -6.23
C ASP A 81 -8.71 10.03 -7.21
N ALA A 82 -8.81 9.90 -8.46
CA ALA A 82 -8.27 10.68 -9.59
C ALA A 82 -7.52 12.01 -9.24
N LYS A 83 -6.54 11.94 -8.32
CA LYS A 83 -5.74 13.09 -7.86
C LYS A 83 -4.47 13.30 -8.69
N GLY A 84 -4.11 12.29 -9.48
CA GLY A 84 -2.89 12.27 -10.29
C GLY A 84 -1.64 11.84 -9.53
N ASP A 85 -1.77 11.42 -8.27
CA ASP A 85 -0.64 11.00 -7.42
C ASP A 85 0.01 9.72 -7.93
N LEU A 86 -0.80 8.77 -8.44
CA LEU A 86 -0.31 7.53 -9.03
C LEU A 86 0.55 7.79 -10.26
N LEU A 87 0.07 8.64 -11.16
CA LEU A 87 0.81 9.00 -12.38
C LEU A 87 2.11 9.75 -12.05
N ALA A 88 2.05 10.71 -11.12
CA ALA A 88 3.22 11.44 -10.66
C ALA A 88 4.29 10.49 -10.08
N SER A 89 3.87 9.45 -9.35
CA SER A 89 4.76 8.41 -8.80
C SER A 89 5.37 7.49 -9.87
N LEU A 90 4.68 7.28 -10.99
CA LEU A 90 5.15 6.42 -12.09
C LEU A 90 5.97 7.16 -13.16
N GLN A 91 5.99 8.48 -13.14
CA GLN A 91 6.73 9.32 -14.08
C GLN A 91 7.88 10.05 -13.37
N GLY A 92 8.99 10.23 -14.05
CA GLY A 92 10.11 11.03 -13.56
C GLY A 92 9.85 12.53 -13.71
N ALA A 93 10.41 13.34 -12.83
CA ALA A 93 10.33 14.80 -12.83
C ALA A 93 10.86 15.45 -14.13
N GLY A 94 11.63 14.71 -14.95
CA GLY A 94 12.31 15.20 -16.16
C GLY A 94 11.56 14.97 -17.47
N SER A 95 10.33 14.51 -17.50
CA SER A 95 9.65 14.12 -18.75
C SER A 95 9.27 15.29 -19.67
N GLY A 96 9.53 16.55 -19.29
CA GLY A 96 9.37 17.76 -20.14
C GLY A 96 7.97 17.98 -20.74
N ARG A 97 7.07 17.03 -20.56
CA ARG A 97 5.67 17.11 -20.93
C ARG A 97 4.86 17.32 -19.67
N SER A 98 3.98 18.31 -19.67
CA SER A 98 2.92 18.40 -18.66
C SER A 98 2.26 17.02 -18.59
N PRO A 99 2.22 16.36 -17.42
CA PRO A 99 1.63 15.04 -17.33
C PRO A 99 0.18 15.15 -17.76
N GLN A 100 -0.17 14.53 -18.89
CA GLN A 100 -1.58 14.37 -19.23
C GLN A 100 -2.22 13.55 -18.14
N ALA A 101 -3.26 14.08 -17.51
CA ALA A 101 -4.00 13.38 -16.48
C ALA A 101 -4.37 11.96 -16.94
N LEU A 102 -4.42 11.02 -15.99
CA LEU A 102 -4.97 9.69 -16.27
C LEU A 102 -6.44 9.84 -16.66
N THR A 103 -6.86 8.99 -17.58
CA THR A 103 -8.25 8.87 -18.02
C THR A 103 -8.78 7.49 -17.66
N PHE A 104 -10.06 7.27 -17.88
CA PHE A 104 -10.69 5.95 -17.73
C PHE A 104 -10.10 4.91 -18.70
N GLU A 105 -9.66 5.34 -19.88
CA GLU A 105 -8.97 4.48 -20.83
C GLU A 105 -7.54 4.19 -20.36
N PRO A 106 -7.14 2.91 -20.20
CA PRO A 106 -5.80 2.53 -19.77
C PRO A 106 -4.75 3.02 -20.78
N ARG A 107 -3.70 3.67 -20.28
CA ARG A 107 -2.58 4.14 -21.08
C ARG A 107 -1.29 3.46 -20.63
N GLN A 108 -0.50 2.96 -21.58
CA GLN A 108 0.81 2.42 -21.29
C GLN A 108 1.76 3.55 -20.82
N VAL A 109 2.27 3.43 -19.60
CA VAL A 109 3.19 4.41 -18.97
C VAL A 109 4.62 3.93 -19.00
N GLN A 110 4.83 2.62 -18.96
CA GLN A 110 6.12 1.95 -19.10
C GLN A 110 5.92 0.62 -19.80
N LYS A 111 7.03 -0.09 -20.12
CA LYS A 111 6.94 -1.44 -20.65
C LYS A 111 6.17 -2.33 -19.67
N ASP A 112 5.18 -3.03 -20.19
CA ASP A 112 4.32 -3.98 -19.45
C ASP A 112 3.55 -3.34 -18.27
N LEU A 113 3.47 -2.00 -18.20
CA LEU A 113 2.75 -1.24 -17.19
C LEU A 113 1.80 -0.22 -17.82
N TRP A 114 0.53 -0.35 -17.53
CA TRP A 114 -0.55 0.57 -17.90
C TRP A 114 -1.08 1.27 -16.66
N ALA A 115 -1.59 2.48 -16.84
CA ALA A 115 -2.23 3.23 -15.77
C ALA A 115 -3.54 3.84 -16.26
N MET A 116 -4.54 3.92 -15.35
CA MET A 116 -5.83 4.55 -15.57
C MET A 116 -6.32 5.25 -14.30
N ALA A 117 -7.20 6.24 -14.47
CA ALA A 117 -7.99 6.79 -13.38
C ALA A 117 -9.41 6.22 -13.43
N MET A 118 -9.95 5.87 -12.28
CA MET A 118 -11.32 5.40 -12.18
C MET A 118 -12.30 6.55 -12.39
N ASP A 119 -13.29 6.29 -13.21
CA ASP A 119 -14.45 7.15 -13.39
C ASP A 119 -15.72 6.30 -13.22
N PRO A 120 -16.50 6.53 -12.16
CA PRO A 120 -17.71 5.75 -11.90
C PRO A 120 -18.77 5.88 -13.00
N GLU A 121 -18.87 7.04 -13.67
CA GLU A 121 -19.80 7.26 -14.76
C GLU A 121 -19.41 6.44 -15.99
N GLU A 122 -18.14 6.51 -16.39
CA GLU A 122 -17.62 5.70 -17.50
C GLU A 122 -17.66 4.20 -17.19
N SER A 123 -17.40 3.81 -15.95
CA SER A 123 -17.53 2.42 -15.48
C SER A 123 -18.96 1.91 -15.64
N LEU A 124 -19.95 2.72 -15.29
CA LEU A 124 -21.36 2.36 -15.49
C LEU A 124 -21.72 2.29 -16.99
N LYS A 125 -21.26 3.24 -17.80
CA LYS A 125 -21.48 3.22 -19.25
C LYS A 125 -20.91 1.95 -19.89
N GLU A 126 -19.69 1.58 -19.50
CA GLU A 126 -19.05 0.34 -19.96
C GLU A 126 -19.85 -0.89 -19.51
N TYR A 127 -20.25 -0.96 -18.25
CA TYR A 127 -21.07 -2.03 -17.72
C TYR A 127 -22.39 -2.19 -18.50
N LEU A 128 -23.08 -1.10 -18.79
CA LEU A 128 -24.32 -1.12 -19.54
C LEU A 128 -24.11 -1.57 -20.99
N ARG A 129 -23.03 -1.15 -21.65
CA ARG A 129 -22.67 -1.63 -22.99
C ARG A 129 -22.47 -3.14 -23.04
N LEU A 130 -21.72 -3.68 -22.07
CA LEU A 130 -21.37 -5.10 -22.02
C LEU A 130 -22.58 -5.99 -21.73
N ASN A 131 -23.48 -5.55 -20.85
CA ASN A 131 -24.55 -6.40 -20.34
C ASN A 131 -25.91 -6.19 -21.01
N LEU A 132 -26.23 -5.00 -21.49
CA LEU A 132 -27.57 -4.71 -22.03
C LEU A 132 -27.63 -4.72 -23.55
N ARG A 133 -26.51 -4.88 -24.27
CA ARG A 133 -26.44 -4.87 -25.73
C ARG A 133 -27.27 -3.74 -26.41
N ILE A 134 -27.45 -2.62 -25.71
CA ILE A 134 -28.20 -1.47 -26.21
C ILE A 134 -27.35 -0.76 -27.28
N PRO A 135 -27.88 -0.53 -28.48
CA PRO A 135 -27.19 0.25 -29.52
C PRO A 135 -26.90 1.68 -28.97
N PHE A 136 -25.65 2.07 -29.03
CA PHE A 136 -25.08 3.24 -28.36
C PHE A 136 -25.58 4.62 -28.82
N VAL A 137 -26.43 4.70 -29.84
CA VAL A 137 -26.53 5.89 -30.70
C VAL A 137 -27.42 7.03 -30.17
N THR A 138 -28.23 6.85 -29.11
CA THR A 138 -29.29 7.85 -28.94
C THR A 138 -29.42 8.64 -27.65
N ARG A 139 -28.65 8.37 -26.56
CA ARG A 139 -28.93 9.11 -25.31
C ARG A 139 -27.74 9.23 -24.32
N ILE A 140 -26.60 9.77 -24.74
CA ILE A 140 -25.49 10.06 -23.81
C ILE A 140 -25.93 11.00 -22.67
N GLY A 141 -26.68 12.06 -22.97
CA GLY A 141 -27.16 13.01 -21.97
C GLY A 141 -28.19 12.43 -20.97
N ALA A 142 -29.07 11.54 -21.42
CA ALA A 142 -30.06 10.90 -20.55
C ALA A 142 -29.44 9.84 -19.62
N LEU A 143 -28.34 9.21 -20.05
CA LEU A 143 -27.59 8.24 -19.23
C LEU A 143 -26.80 8.95 -18.11
N SER A 144 -26.19 10.09 -18.39
CA SER A 144 -25.48 10.89 -17.37
C SER A 144 -26.45 11.40 -16.31
N THR A 145 -27.61 11.94 -16.70
CA THR A 145 -28.63 12.39 -15.75
C THR A 145 -29.22 11.21 -14.95
N ALA A 146 -29.43 10.06 -15.59
CA ALA A 146 -29.90 8.85 -14.90
C ALA A 146 -28.85 8.30 -13.93
N PHE A 147 -27.55 8.38 -14.30
CA PHE A 147 -26.45 8.01 -13.41
C PHE A 147 -26.38 8.93 -12.19
N ASP A 148 -26.41 10.25 -12.39
CA ASP A 148 -26.39 11.21 -11.30
C ASP A 148 -27.58 11.02 -10.35
N PHE A 149 -28.75 10.71 -10.91
CA PHE A 149 -29.94 10.36 -10.12
C PHE A 149 -29.73 9.05 -9.35
N LEU A 150 -29.24 7.97 -9.98
CA LEU A 150 -28.99 6.68 -9.34
C LEU A 150 -27.85 6.77 -8.31
N ALA A 151 -26.77 7.47 -8.63
CA ALA A 151 -25.63 7.65 -7.74
C ALA A 151 -25.96 8.48 -6.51
N ASN A 152 -26.91 9.43 -6.63
CA ASN A 152 -27.40 10.24 -5.54
C ASN A 152 -28.57 9.61 -4.79
N ALA A 153 -29.40 8.80 -5.48
CA ALA A 153 -30.58 8.16 -4.89
C ALA A 153 -30.31 6.78 -4.31
N ALA A 154 -29.27 6.09 -4.76
CA ALA A 154 -28.93 4.73 -4.29
C ALA A 154 -27.47 4.70 -3.77
N PRO A 155 -27.26 4.83 -2.46
CA PRO A 155 -25.95 4.62 -1.84
C PRO A 155 -25.36 3.26 -2.24
N GLY A 156 -24.07 3.25 -2.60
CA GLY A 156 -23.37 2.02 -3.00
C GLY A 156 -23.25 1.81 -4.52
N VAL A 157 -23.96 2.58 -5.36
CA VAL A 157 -23.86 2.43 -6.82
C VAL A 157 -22.48 2.85 -7.33
N ARG A 158 -21.91 3.93 -6.82
CA ARG A 158 -20.54 4.36 -7.16
C ARG A 158 -19.53 3.31 -6.76
N GLU A 159 -19.64 2.80 -5.56
CA GLU A 159 -18.75 1.80 -4.98
C GLU A 159 -18.78 0.51 -5.80
N ILE A 160 -19.97 0.02 -6.17
CA ILE A 160 -20.09 -1.23 -6.91
C ILE A 160 -19.58 -1.13 -8.35
N VAL A 161 -19.81 -0.02 -9.05
CA VAL A 161 -19.30 0.13 -10.42
C VAL A 161 -17.80 0.31 -10.45
N THR A 162 -17.22 0.97 -9.43
CA THR A 162 -15.79 1.14 -9.26
C THR A 162 -15.10 -0.19 -8.98
N ILE A 163 -15.55 -0.94 -7.98
CA ILE A 163 -14.97 -2.24 -7.66
C ILE A 163 -15.27 -3.28 -8.75
N GLY A 164 -16.42 -3.20 -9.37
CA GLY A 164 -16.83 -4.04 -10.48
C GLY A 164 -15.93 -3.90 -11.70
N LYS A 165 -15.47 -2.68 -12.02
CA LYS A 165 -14.54 -2.46 -13.13
C LYS A 165 -13.21 -3.18 -12.90
N VAL A 166 -12.58 -3.04 -11.76
CA VAL A 166 -11.30 -3.73 -11.49
C VAL A 166 -11.47 -5.24 -11.39
N ALA A 167 -12.56 -5.72 -10.81
CA ALA A 167 -12.90 -7.14 -10.79
C ALA A 167 -13.13 -7.69 -12.21
N TYR A 168 -13.72 -6.90 -13.10
CA TYR A 168 -13.91 -7.24 -14.52
C TYR A 168 -12.57 -7.40 -15.23
N GLU A 169 -11.60 -6.50 -15.04
CA GLU A 169 -10.26 -6.61 -15.63
C GLU A 169 -9.55 -7.91 -15.20
N VAL A 170 -9.72 -8.30 -13.93
CA VAL A 170 -9.22 -9.58 -13.41
C VAL A 170 -9.95 -10.77 -14.04
N ARG A 171 -11.27 -10.71 -14.16
CA ARG A 171 -12.09 -11.78 -14.71
C ARG A 171 -11.76 -12.07 -16.18
N GLU A 172 -11.66 -11.04 -16.99
CA GLU A 172 -11.37 -11.14 -18.42
C GLU A 172 -9.87 -11.37 -18.71
N ARG A 173 -9.00 -11.32 -17.66
CA ARG A 173 -7.55 -11.54 -17.77
C ARG A 173 -6.87 -10.60 -18.76
N HIS A 174 -7.34 -9.35 -18.83
CA HIS A 174 -6.70 -8.35 -19.66
C HIS A 174 -5.28 -8.06 -19.18
N TYR A 175 -5.07 -8.17 -17.87
CA TYR A 175 -3.78 -8.00 -17.19
C TYR A 175 -3.46 -9.22 -16.31
N ASP A 176 -2.18 -9.43 -16.04
CA ASP A 176 -1.72 -10.50 -15.17
C ASP A 176 -1.82 -10.10 -13.70
N LEU A 177 -1.73 -8.78 -13.42
CA LEU A 177 -1.89 -8.16 -12.11
C LEU A 177 -2.58 -6.79 -12.27
N VAL A 178 -3.56 -6.52 -11.43
CA VAL A 178 -4.18 -5.21 -11.26
C VAL A 178 -3.81 -4.66 -9.89
N VAL A 179 -3.19 -3.49 -9.82
CA VAL A 179 -2.85 -2.80 -8.57
C VAL A 179 -3.66 -1.52 -8.47
N VAL A 180 -4.42 -1.40 -7.41
CA VAL A 180 -5.33 -0.28 -7.18
C VAL A 180 -4.79 0.61 -6.07
N ASP A 181 -4.56 1.88 -6.38
CA ASP A 181 -4.45 2.94 -5.38
C ASP A 181 -5.86 3.28 -4.91
N ALA A 182 -6.29 2.62 -3.85
CA ALA A 182 -7.66 2.64 -3.38
C ALA A 182 -7.95 3.85 -2.49
N ALA A 183 -9.22 4.06 -2.21
CA ALA A 183 -9.69 5.10 -1.31
C ALA A 183 -9.07 4.98 0.10
N ALA A 184 -9.06 6.08 0.84
CA ALA A 184 -8.61 6.10 2.23
C ALA A 184 -9.47 5.20 3.13
N THR A 185 -8.95 4.87 4.32
CA THR A 185 -9.52 3.93 5.30
C THR A 185 -11.03 4.05 5.50
N GLY A 186 -11.56 5.29 5.53
CA GLY A 186 -12.99 5.52 5.76
C GLY A 186 -13.92 5.08 4.61
N HIS A 187 -13.42 4.93 3.40
CA HIS A 187 -14.23 4.61 2.22
C HIS A 187 -14.03 3.19 1.68
N ILE A 188 -12.87 2.59 1.92
CA ILE A 188 -12.54 1.26 1.36
C ILE A 188 -13.53 0.18 1.81
N ILE A 189 -13.98 0.19 3.05
CA ILE A 189 -14.95 -0.79 3.56
C ILE A 189 -16.26 -0.73 2.78
N GLY A 190 -16.75 0.48 2.49
CA GLY A 190 -17.95 0.65 1.65
C GLY A 190 -17.76 0.03 0.26
N GLN A 191 -16.62 0.25 -0.37
CA GLN A 191 -16.29 -0.32 -1.68
C GLN A 191 -16.22 -1.85 -1.64
N LEU A 192 -15.55 -2.44 -0.64
CA LEU A 192 -15.42 -3.89 -0.51
C LEU A 192 -16.76 -4.58 -0.20
N ARG A 193 -17.64 -3.91 0.56
CA ARG A 193 -18.96 -4.43 0.92
C ARG A 193 -20.04 -4.21 -0.13
N ALA A 194 -19.84 -3.29 -1.05
CA ALA A 194 -20.86 -2.90 -2.03
C ALA A 194 -21.48 -4.11 -2.78
N PRO A 195 -20.70 -5.08 -3.30
CA PRO A 195 -21.28 -6.25 -3.96
C PRO A 195 -22.14 -7.11 -3.02
N GLN A 196 -21.72 -7.28 -1.77
CA GLN A 196 -22.48 -8.03 -0.78
C GLN A 196 -23.77 -7.31 -0.40
N ALA A 197 -23.71 -6.02 -0.10
CA ALA A 197 -24.87 -5.21 0.26
C ALA A 197 -25.94 -5.22 -0.83
N ILE A 198 -25.54 -5.11 -2.09
CA ILE A 198 -26.48 -5.21 -3.21
C ILE A 198 -27.03 -6.63 -3.37
N ASN A 199 -26.22 -7.66 -3.16
CA ASN A 199 -26.66 -9.05 -3.22
C ASN A 199 -27.70 -9.39 -2.14
N GLU A 200 -27.61 -8.76 -0.97
CA GLU A 200 -28.60 -8.88 0.12
C GLU A 200 -29.92 -8.16 -0.19
N LEU A 201 -29.84 -7.00 -0.86
CA LEU A 201 -31.02 -6.21 -1.25
C LEU A 201 -31.79 -6.81 -2.42
N VAL A 202 -31.07 -7.42 -3.38
CA VAL A 202 -31.65 -7.96 -4.62
C VAL A 202 -31.66 -9.48 -4.57
N GLY A 203 -32.74 -10.05 -4.09
CA GLY A 203 -32.86 -11.49 -3.84
C GLY A 203 -32.73 -12.42 -5.03
N VAL A 204 -33.04 -11.95 -6.28
CA VAL A 204 -33.01 -12.76 -7.52
C VAL A 204 -32.71 -11.92 -8.77
N GLY A 205 -32.22 -12.56 -9.84
CA GLY A 205 -32.09 -11.97 -11.16
C GLY A 205 -30.64 -11.69 -11.62
N MET A 206 -30.51 -10.90 -12.67
CA MET A 206 -29.22 -10.61 -13.34
C MET A 206 -28.23 -9.94 -12.40
N ILE A 207 -28.69 -9.01 -11.57
CA ILE A 207 -27.85 -8.25 -10.63
C ILE A 207 -27.16 -9.17 -9.64
N ARG A 208 -27.88 -10.16 -9.10
CA ARG A 208 -27.29 -11.17 -8.20
C ARG A 208 -26.17 -11.98 -8.86
N GLY A 209 -26.35 -12.36 -10.12
CA GLY A 209 -25.30 -13.04 -10.88
C GLY A 209 -24.06 -12.17 -11.08
N GLN A 210 -24.25 -10.86 -11.25
CA GLN A 210 -23.15 -9.91 -11.42
C GLN A 210 -22.38 -9.66 -10.09
N THR A 211 -23.06 -9.57 -8.97
CA THR A 211 -22.42 -9.40 -7.66
C THR A 211 -21.75 -10.68 -7.18
N ALA A 212 -22.29 -11.86 -7.48
CA ALA A 212 -21.72 -13.13 -7.06
C ALA A 212 -20.30 -13.34 -7.59
N TRP A 213 -20.05 -13.18 -8.90
CA TRP A 213 -18.69 -13.35 -9.43
C TRP A 213 -17.71 -12.27 -8.94
N MET A 214 -18.18 -11.05 -8.61
CA MET A 214 -17.33 -10.03 -7.97
C MET A 214 -16.88 -10.51 -6.58
N LEU A 215 -17.80 -11.05 -5.79
CA LEU A 215 -17.50 -11.62 -4.47
C LEU A 215 -16.55 -12.83 -4.58
N ASP A 216 -16.72 -13.69 -5.58
CA ASP A 216 -15.84 -14.83 -5.83
C ASP A 216 -14.38 -14.37 -6.12
N ILE A 217 -14.20 -13.21 -6.75
CA ILE A 217 -12.87 -12.64 -6.98
C ILE A 217 -12.33 -11.97 -5.71
N LEU A 218 -13.15 -11.13 -5.07
CA LEU A 218 -12.73 -10.33 -3.92
C LEU A 218 -12.39 -11.19 -2.69
N ASN A 219 -13.14 -12.27 -2.47
CA ASN A 219 -12.97 -13.14 -1.30
C ASN A 219 -12.00 -14.31 -1.53
N ASP A 220 -11.46 -14.46 -2.73
CA ASP A 220 -10.45 -15.49 -3.02
C ASP A 220 -9.04 -14.94 -2.70
N PRO A 221 -8.39 -15.41 -1.63
CA PRO A 221 -7.06 -14.95 -1.24
C PRO A 221 -5.98 -15.25 -2.29
N ALA A 222 -6.23 -16.21 -3.19
CA ALA A 222 -5.32 -16.49 -4.30
C ALA A 222 -5.43 -15.43 -5.43
N ARG A 223 -6.52 -14.68 -5.45
CA ARG A 223 -6.78 -13.66 -6.48
C ARG A 223 -6.64 -12.25 -5.94
N THR A 224 -7.19 -11.97 -4.76
CA THR A 224 -7.28 -10.62 -4.22
C THR A 224 -6.55 -10.52 -2.88
N GLY A 225 -5.84 -9.41 -2.69
CA GLY A 225 -5.20 -9.05 -1.44
C GLY A 225 -5.35 -7.56 -1.14
N LEU A 226 -5.71 -7.27 0.11
CA LEU A 226 -5.66 -5.91 0.63
C LEU A 226 -4.28 -5.64 1.22
N VAL A 227 -3.66 -4.56 0.80
CA VAL A 227 -2.40 -4.04 1.33
C VAL A 227 -2.69 -2.77 2.11
N ILE A 228 -2.43 -2.79 3.41
CA ILE A 228 -2.66 -1.64 4.27
C ILE A 228 -1.35 -0.90 4.47
N THR A 229 -1.30 0.35 4.01
CA THR A 229 -0.16 1.24 4.18
C THR A 229 -0.38 2.17 5.35
N THR A 230 0.61 2.30 6.23
CA THR A 230 0.58 3.19 7.39
C THR A 230 1.93 3.88 7.56
N THR A 231 2.00 4.89 8.44
CA THR A 231 3.25 5.43 8.98
C THR A 231 3.35 5.09 10.47
N ALA A 232 4.55 5.15 11.02
CA ALA A 232 4.80 4.88 12.43
C ALA A 232 4.36 6.06 13.34
N GLU A 233 3.17 6.59 13.12
CA GLU A 233 2.58 7.71 13.86
C GLU A 233 1.29 7.25 14.54
N GLU A 234 0.90 7.91 15.62
CA GLU A 234 -0.23 7.49 16.46
C GLU A 234 -1.53 7.31 15.67
N MET A 235 -1.95 8.35 14.94
CA MET A 235 -3.22 8.32 14.21
C MET A 235 -3.24 7.30 13.05
N PRO A 236 -2.25 7.24 12.16
CA PRO A 236 -2.22 6.22 11.12
C PRO A 236 -2.19 4.79 11.65
N VAL A 237 -1.48 4.54 12.76
CA VAL A 237 -1.46 3.21 13.39
C VAL A 237 -2.82 2.86 13.97
N ASN A 238 -3.49 3.77 14.69
CA ASN A 238 -4.83 3.55 15.23
C ASN A 238 -5.83 3.23 14.12
N GLU A 239 -5.87 4.06 13.08
CA GLU A 239 -6.77 3.83 11.94
C GLU A 239 -6.47 2.52 11.19
N SER A 240 -5.20 2.10 11.14
CA SER A 240 -4.83 0.82 10.52
C SER A 240 -5.33 -0.37 11.34
N ILE A 241 -5.23 -0.30 12.67
CA ILE A 241 -5.76 -1.32 13.59
C ILE A 241 -7.28 -1.42 13.44
N GLU A 242 -7.99 -0.29 13.49
CA GLU A 242 -9.45 -0.24 13.31
C GLU A 242 -9.85 -0.79 11.94
N LEU A 243 -9.10 -0.44 10.88
CA LEU A 243 -9.37 -0.95 9.53
C LEU A 243 -9.21 -2.46 9.46
N ILE A 244 -8.14 -3.03 10.06
CA ILE A 244 -7.92 -4.48 10.12
C ILE A 244 -9.11 -5.17 10.79
N GLU A 245 -9.58 -4.64 11.92
CA GLU A 245 -10.75 -5.17 12.63
C GLU A 245 -12.02 -5.11 11.77
N MET A 246 -12.27 -3.97 11.11
CA MET A 246 -13.43 -3.80 10.23
C MET A 246 -13.38 -4.73 9.02
N VAL A 247 -12.23 -4.88 8.37
CA VAL A 247 -12.05 -5.79 7.21
C VAL A 247 -12.38 -7.22 7.64
N ARG A 248 -11.81 -7.68 8.76
CA ARG A 248 -12.05 -9.03 9.30
C ARG A 248 -13.50 -9.28 9.70
N ALA A 249 -14.15 -8.26 10.26
CA ALA A 249 -15.53 -8.40 10.75
C ALA A 249 -16.58 -8.26 9.65
N GLN A 250 -16.30 -7.48 8.59
CA GLN A 250 -17.33 -7.01 7.66
C GLN A 250 -17.11 -7.45 6.21
N THR A 251 -15.97 -8.05 5.89
CA THR A 251 -15.66 -8.48 4.52
C THR A 251 -15.04 -9.89 4.53
N GLY A 252 -14.99 -10.53 3.35
CA GLY A 252 -14.22 -11.77 3.15
C GLY A 252 -12.86 -11.55 2.51
N VAL A 253 -12.42 -10.29 2.39
CA VAL A 253 -11.18 -9.94 1.69
C VAL A 253 -9.98 -10.24 2.57
N ASP A 254 -8.97 -10.92 2.00
CA ASP A 254 -7.73 -11.23 2.68
C ASP A 254 -6.82 -10.01 2.83
N ILE A 255 -6.29 -9.80 4.03
CA ILE A 255 -5.27 -8.76 4.29
C ILE A 255 -3.91 -9.37 3.97
N ALA A 256 -3.41 -9.05 2.80
CA ALA A 256 -2.21 -9.67 2.23
C ALA A 256 -0.91 -9.15 2.84
N ALA A 257 -0.86 -7.86 3.19
CA ALA A 257 0.32 -7.26 3.85
C ALA A 257 -0.03 -5.96 4.56
N ILE A 258 0.79 -5.64 5.56
CA ILE A 258 0.84 -4.34 6.24
C ILE A 258 2.19 -3.69 5.90
N ILE A 259 2.17 -2.47 5.38
CA ILE A 259 3.38 -1.74 4.99
C ILE A 259 3.53 -0.51 5.87
N ALA A 260 4.51 -0.55 6.78
CA ALA A 260 4.93 0.61 7.55
C ALA A 260 5.89 1.45 6.70
N ASN A 261 5.37 2.53 6.14
CA ASN A 261 6.09 3.42 5.23
C ASN A 261 6.71 4.60 5.99
N ARG A 262 7.76 5.18 5.43
CA ARG A 262 8.45 6.35 5.99
C ARG A 262 8.90 6.17 7.44
N VAL A 263 9.38 4.99 7.77
CA VAL A 263 9.92 4.71 9.10
C VAL A 263 11.26 5.42 9.25
N LEU A 264 11.42 6.24 10.28
CA LEU A 264 12.68 6.95 10.52
C LEU A 264 13.80 5.95 10.82
N PRO A 265 14.94 6.05 10.14
CA PRO A 265 16.10 5.19 10.42
C PRO A 265 16.70 5.50 11.81
N GLU A 266 17.45 4.56 12.35
CA GLU A 266 18.25 4.81 13.54
C GLU A 266 19.41 5.73 13.18
N LEU A 267 19.51 6.88 13.86
CA LEU A 267 20.61 7.82 13.70
C LEU A 267 21.89 7.32 14.36
N PHE A 268 21.74 6.61 15.49
CA PHE A 268 22.84 6.14 16.31
C PHE A 268 22.65 4.67 16.67
N THR A 269 23.76 3.95 16.73
CA THR A 269 23.79 2.63 17.41
C THR A 269 23.65 2.85 18.92
N VAL A 270 23.35 1.79 19.69
CA VAL A 270 23.27 1.84 21.15
C VAL A 270 24.53 2.44 21.80
N ALA A 271 25.70 2.17 21.23
CA ALA A 271 26.97 2.78 21.66
C ALA A 271 27.04 4.26 21.26
N GLY A 272 26.54 4.60 20.07
CA GLY A 272 26.48 5.97 19.56
C GLY A 272 25.54 6.86 20.38
N GLU A 273 24.39 6.35 20.85
CA GLU A 273 23.49 7.08 21.74
C GLU A 273 24.19 7.51 23.04
N LYS A 274 24.98 6.63 23.66
CA LYS A 274 25.75 6.96 24.84
C LYS A 274 26.80 8.03 24.58
N VAL A 275 27.36 8.07 23.39
CA VAL A 275 28.28 9.15 22.98
C VAL A 275 27.50 10.44 22.75
N PHE A 276 26.39 10.37 22.08
CA PHE A 276 25.51 11.52 21.80
C PHE A 276 25.04 12.20 23.08
N GLU A 277 24.62 11.43 24.10
CA GLU A 277 24.27 11.97 25.42
C GLU A 277 25.42 12.77 26.06
N LYS A 278 26.68 12.32 25.92
CA LYS A 278 27.85 13.07 26.38
C LYS A 278 28.12 14.34 25.57
N LEU A 279 27.83 14.31 24.27
CA LEU A 279 28.00 15.49 23.43
C LEU A 279 26.98 16.60 23.71
N ARG A 280 25.83 16.27 24.30
CA ARG A 280 24.81 17.24 24.76
C ARG A 280 25.19 17.95 26.06
N MET A 281 26.18 17.43 26.82
CA MET A 281 26.70 18.10 28.01
C MET A 281 27.57 19.30 27.65
N PRO A 282 27.73 20.31 28.54
CA PRO A 282 28.45 21.55 28.22
C PRO A 282 29.84 21.34 27.62
N LEU A 283 30.61 20.38 28.16
CA LEU A 283 31.94 20.07 27.65
C LEU A 283 31.91 19.41 26.26
N GLY A 284 30.89 18.58 26.01
CA GLY A 284 30.67 17.97 24.70
C GLY A 284 30.24 18.99 23.64
N MET A 285 29.33 19.89 24.01
CA MET A 285 28.89 21.00 23.13
C MET A 285 30.07 21.89 22.73
N ALA A 286 30.97 22.24 23.68
CA ALA A 286 32.16 23.01 23.39
C ALA A 286 33.09 22.31 22.37
N ARG A 287 33.26 20.99 22.48
CA ARG A 287 34.05 20.20 21.51
C ARG A 287 33.40 20.14 20.13
N VAL A 288 32.07 19.99 20.06
CA VAL A 288 31.36 20.04 18.77
C VAL A 288 31.51 21.43 18.15
N ALA A 289 31.36 22.51 18.95
CA ALA A 289 31.53 23.88 18.48
C ALA A 289 32.94 24.14 17.95
N GLU A 290 33.98 23.62 18.63
CA GLU A 290 35.37 23.70 18.15
C GLU A 290 35.56 22.93 16.85
N SER A 291 34.98 21.75 16.70
CA SER A 291 35.06 20.91 15.50
C SER A 291 34.34 21.50 14.29
N VAL A 292 33.19 22.14 14.50
CA VAL A 292 32.36 22.75 13.45
C VAL A 292 32.85 24.19 13.13
N GLY A 293 33.52 24.83 14.07
CA GLY A 293 34.03 26.21 13.93
C GLY A 293 32.98 27.30 14.22
N ASP A 294 31.73 26.91 14.57
CA ASP A 294 30.63 27.83 14.89
C ASP A 294 29.73 27.26 16.00
N PRO A 295 29.67 27.92 17.18
CA PRO A 295 28.82 27.48 18.29
C PRO A 295 27.33 27.43 17.97
N ALA A 296 26.82 28.32 17.11
CA ALA A 296 25.42 28.34 16.74
C ALA A 296 25.05 27.13 15.85
N VAL A 297 25.91 26.79 14.91
CA VAL A 297 25.76 25.59 14.08
C VAL A 297 25.85 24.32 14.92
N ALA A 298 26.78 24.27 15.89
CA ALA A 298 26.91 23.14 16.82
C ALA A 298 25.64 22.94 17.65
N SER A 299 25.05 24.02 18.19
CA SER A 299 23.77 23.97 18.92
C SER A 299 22.64 23.44 18.04
N ALA A 300 22.50 23.99 16.84
CA ALA A 300 21.46 23.57 15.89
C ALA A 300 21.58 22.09 15.48
N LEU A 301 22.79 21.59 15.27
CA LEU A 301 23.06 20.19 14.99
C LEU A 301 22.65 19.27 16.14
N LEU A 302 23.01 19.62 17.38
CA LEU A 302 22.68 18.82 18.57
C LEU A 302 21.18 18.86 18.87
N GLU A 303 20.53 20.00 18.69
CA GLU A 303 19.09 20.15 18.83
C GLU A 303 18.34 19.34 17.78
N GLY A 304 18.76 19.44 16.51
CA GLY A 304 18.18 18.66 15.41
C GLY A 304 18.33 17.16 15.63
N ALA A 305 19.51 16.70 16.05
CA ALA A 305 19.75 15.29 16.35
C ALA A 305 18.91 14.82 17.57
N THR A 306 18.72 15.67 18.56
CA THR A 306 17.85 15.38 19.73
C THR A 306 16.42 15.19 19.28
N LEU A 307 15.88 16.15 18.51
CA LEU A 307 14.52 16.08 17.97
C LEU A 307 14.31 14.81 17.13
N ALA A 308 15.25 14.50 16.25
CA ALA A 308 15.16 13.32 15.40
C ALA A 308 15.18 12.02 16.22
N THR A 309 16.00 11.95 17.28
CA THR A 309 16.06 10.79 18.19
C THR A 309 14.75 10.63 18.97
N ASP A 310 14.20 11.72 19.49
CA ASP A 310 12.96 11.69 20.24
C ASP A 310 11.76 11.31 19.36
N LEU A 311 11.68 11.88 18.16
CA LEU A 311 10.66 11.50 17.17
C LEU A 311 10.78 10.01 16.79
N ARG A 312 12.01 9.52 16.59
CA ARG A 312 12.24 8.10 16.29
C ARG A 312 11.77 7.20 17.41
N ARG A 313 12.04 7.57 18.67
CA ARG A 313 11.62 6.79 19.84
C ARG A 313 10.09 6.71 19.94
N THR A 314 9.40 7.85 19.86
CA THR A 314 7.93 7.90 19.90
C THR A 314 7.32 7.09 18.75
N ARG A 315 7.84 7.24 17.53
CA ARG A 315 7.37 6.47 16.38
C ARG A 315 7.63 4.98 16.50
N ALA A 316 8.73 4.58 17.11
CA ALA A 316 9.02 3.18 17.38
C ALA A 316 7.99 2.53 18.31
N GLU A 317 7.51 3.24 19.33
CA GLU A 317 6.45 2.76 20.23
C GLU A 317 5.14 2.47 19.47
N HIS A 318 4.73 3.38 18.59
CA HIS A 318 3.54 3.17 17.77
C HIS A 318 3.71 1.99 16.79
N LEU A 319 4.90 1.86 16.19
CA LEU A 319 5.22 0.75 15.31
C LEU A 319 5.20 -0.60 16.07
N HIS A 320 5.78 -0.67 17.26
CA HIS A 320 5.73 -1.88 18.08
C HIS A 320 4.29 -2.28 18.40
N ARG A 321 3.45 -1.32 18.81
CA ARG A 321 2.03 -1.59 19.07
C ARG A 321 1.33 -2.17 17.85
N LEU A 322 1.61 -1.65 16.65
CA LEU A 322 1.06 -2.21 15.42
C LEU A 322 1.56 -3.65 15.19
N MET A 323 2.88 -3.88 15.32
CA MET A 323 3.49 -5.19 15.11
C MET A 323 2.96 -6.23 16.10
N ASP A 324 2.77 -5.86 17.37
CA ASP A 324 2.16 -6.73 18.38
C ASP A 324 0.72 -7.09 18.01
N PHE A 325 -0.06 -6.13 17.47
CA PHE A 325 -1.45 -6.36 17.07
C PHE A 325 -1.55 -7.25 15.83
N VAL A 326 -0.73 -7.05 14.82
CA VAL A 326 -0.80 -7.81 13.56
C VAL A 326 -0.20 -9.22 13.68
N GLY A 327 0.63 -9.46 14.68
CA GLY A 327 1.17 -10.79 14.99
C GLY A 327 1.96 -11.39 13.82
N GLY A 328 1.50 -12.55 13.32
CA GLY A 328 2.15 -13.28 12.22
C GLY A 328 1.73 -12.86 10.80
N MET A 329 1.06 -11.73 10.62
CA MET A 329 0.72 -11.22 9.29
C MET A 329 1.98 -10.79 8.53
N THR A 330 1.93 -10.85 7.20
CA THR A 330 3.00 -10.34 6.34
C THR A 330 3.15 -8.82 6.55
N THR A 331 4.34 -8.39 6.93
CA THR A 331 4.67 -6.98 7.17
C THR A 331 5.94 -6.59 6.43
N ALA A 332 6.01 -5.34 5.98
CA ALA A 332 7.22 -4.74 5.43
C ALA A 332 7.45 -3.35 6.02
N ILE A 333 8.72 -3.00 6.19
CA ILE A 333 9.14 -1.69 6.69
C ILE A 333 9.89 -0.96 5.56
N VAL A 334 9.36 0.19 5.17
CA VAL A 334 9.99 1.07 4.18
C VAL A 334 10.56 2.28 4.92
N PRO A 335 11.86 2.53 4.87
CA PRO A 335 12.48 3.65 5.56
C PRO A 335 12.06 5.00 4.94
N GLN A 336 12.19 6.07 5.73
CA GLN A 336 12.09 7.44 5.21
C GLN A 336 13.26 7.68 4.28
N LEU A 337 12.95 7.99 3.02
CA LEU A 337 13.94 8.37 2.02
C LEU A 337 14.13 9.89 2.05
N PHE A 338 15.38 10.37 2.23
CA PHE A 338 15.68 11.80 2.32
C PHE A 338 16.32 12.35 1.04
N ASP A 339 17.10 11.53 0.35
CA ASP A 339 17.96 11.95 -0.77
C ASP A 339 17.44 11.45 -2.14
N VAL A 340 16.12 11.20 -2.24
CA VAL A 340 15.52 10.68 -3.48
C VAL A 340 14.50 11.69 -4.00
N GLU A 341 14.61 12.04 -5.28
CA GLU A 341 13.66 12.94 -5.92
C GLU A 341 12.26 12.31 -6.01
N PRO A 342 11.20 13.11 -5.77
CA PRO A 342 9.81 12.64 -5.92
C PRO A 342 9.55 12.09 -7.34
N GLY A 343 8.73 11.04 -7.43
CA GLY A 343 8.36 10.41 -8.70
C GLY A 343 8.92 9.01 -8.86
N ILE A 344 9.35 8.66 -10.07
CA ILE A 344 9.76 7.28 -10.40
C ILE A 344 10.97 6.79 -9.58
N ASP A 345 11.89 7.68 -9.19
CA ASP A 345 13.08 7.28 -8.43
C ASP A 345 12.70 6.92 -6.99
N THR A 346 11.80 7.69 -6.37
CA THR A 346 11.18 7.31 -5.09
C THR A 346 10.44 5.97 -5.22
N THR A 347 9.66 5.79 -6.29
CA THR A 347 8.92 4.55 -6.54
C THR A 347 9.86 3.35 -6.66
N ARG A 348 10.96 3.47 -7.39
CA ARG A 348 11.98 2.41 -7.52
C ARG A 348 12.67 2.10 -6.21
N ALA A 349 13.04 3.12 -5.44
CA ALA A 349 13.66 2.93 -4.13
C ALA A 349 12.70 2.20 -3.16
N VAL A 350 11.44 2.60 -3.11
CA VAL A 350 10.41 1.92 -2.33
C VAL A 350 10.19 0.48 -2.83
N ALA A 351 10.15 0.28 -4.15
CA ALA A 351 10.02 -1.06 -4.74
C ALA A 351 11.16 -1.99 -4.33
N GLN A 352 12.40 -1.50 -4.33
CA GLN A 352 13.55 -2.27 -3.88
C GLN A 352 13.40 -2.70 -2.42
N HIS A 353 13.03 -1.79 -1.52
CA HIS A 353 12.79 -2.14 -0.11
C HIS A 353 11.66 -3.16 0.04
N LEU A 354 10.56 -3.02 -0.71
CA LEU A 354 9.47 -3.98 -0.65
C LEU A 354 9.89 -5.36 -1.18
N ALA A 355 10.69 -5.41 -2.24
CA ALA A 355 11.22 -6.66 -2.78
C ALA A 355 12.11 -7.39 -1.77
N ASP A 356 13.01 -6.65 -1.10
CA ASP A 356 13.92 -7.19 -0.09
C ASP A 356 13.17 -7.69 1.16
N GLU A 357 12.19 -6.92 1.66
CA GLU A 357 11.42 -7.25 2.88
C GLU A 357 10.40 -8.37 2.68
N LEU A 358 9.79 -8.45 1.49
CA LEU A 358 8.72 -9.40 1.18
C LEU A 358 9.19 -10.59 0.33
N ASN A 359 10.47 -10.64 -0.04
CA ASN A 359 11.07 -11.66 -0.93
C ASN A 359 10.29 -11.79 -2.25
N LEU A 360 10.05 -10.66 -2.92
CA LEU A 360 9.28 -10.55 -4.17
C LEU A 360 10.18 -10.68 -5.41
#